data_9fd8bf43eb60ee3b0e6d4f0a7a3a939b
#
_entry.id   9fd8bf43eb60ee3b0e6d4f0a7a3a939b
#
_cell.length_a   1.000
_cell.length_b   1.000
_cell.length_c   1.000
_cell.angle_alpha   90.00
_cell.angle_beta   90.00
_cell.angle_gamma   90.00
#
_symmetry.space_group_name_H-M   'P 1'
#
loop_
_entity.id
_entity.type
_entity.pdbx_description
1 polymer ?
#
loop_
_entity_poly.entity_id
_entity_poly.type
_entity_poly.pdbx_seq_one_letter_code
_entity_poly.pdbx_strand_id
1 'polypeptide(L)'
;KIFKKIKTLKAFGIDKDINERKKQGHYDVKLLGLNYRLTDFQASLGLNQIKRYKLNLKKRKLIAKRYIKNLSNIKNLKITPFSENNSYFIYQIFSKSRDKILKKFKNINIGVSVHYSTPLHRMTYYKKKYKLNPKNFLNSDNYSSKNISLPVYPKLSYKEVDYICNKLKQIIKNEK
;
A
#
# COMPACT_ATOMS: atom_id res chain seq x y z
N LYS A 1 23.45 3.65 17.29
CA LYS A 1 24.52 3.57 16.24
C LYS A 1 23.96 3.81 14.86
N ILE A 2 22.89 3.09 14.42
CA ILE A 2 22.26 3.22 13.08
C ILE A 2 21.71 4.63 12.84
N PHE A 3 21.00 5.21 13.82
CA PHE A 3 20.43 6.56 13.70
C PHE A 3 21.51 7.62 13.34
N LYS A 4 22.65 7.63 14.04
CA LYS A 4 23.75 8.56 13.74
C LYS A 4 24.26 8.38 12.31
N LYS A 5 24.43 7.12 11.87
CA LYS A 5 24.87 6.82 10.49
C LYS A 5 23.88 7.33 9.45
N ILE A 6 22.58 7.13 9.66
CA ILE A 6 21.54 7.65 8.75
C ILE A 6 21.56 9.19 8.71
N LYS A 7 21.72 9.85 9.88
CA LYS A 7 21.79 11.32 9.97
C LYS A 7 22.95 11.88 9.12
N THR A 8 24.11 11.24 9.17
CA THR A 8 25.27 11.60 8.37
C THR A 8 25.04 11.33 6.87
N LEU A 9 24.59 10.13 6.51
CA LEU A 9 24.40 9.71 5.12
C LEU A 9 23.38 10.55 4.36
N LYS A 10 22.28 10.95 4.99
CA LYS A 10 21.24 11.78 4.36
C LYS A 10 21.64 13.24 4.12
N ALA A 11 22.79 13.66 4.66
CA ALA A 11 23.30 15.02 4.60
C ALA A 11 24.72 15.08 4.03
N PHE A 12 24.92 14.50 2.84
CA PHE A 12 26.19 14.45 2.12
C PHE A 12 27.33 13.71 2.82
N GLY A 13 27.08 12.93 3.86
CA GLY A 13 28.14 12.31 4.65
C GLY A 13 28.86 13.26 5.63
N ILE A 14 28.30 14.45 5.85
CA ILE A 14 28.87 15.49 6.74
C ILE A 14 28.78 15.01 8.19
N ASP A 15 29.87 15.20 8.93
CA ASP A 15 30.03 14.69 10.29
C ASP A 15 29.31 15.50 11.37
N LYS A 16 29.05 16.79 11.12
CA LYS A 16 28.48 17.75 12.09
C LYS A 16 27.34 18.57 11.52
N ASP A 17 26.26 18.66 12.26
CA ASP A 17 25.22 19.64 11.97
C ASP A 17 25.72 21.08 12.12
N ILE A 18 24.98 22.04 11.55
CA ILE A 18 25.32 23.47 11.62
C ILE A 18 25.54 23.93 13.06
N ASN A 19 24.71 23.48 13.98
CA ASN A 19 24.78 23.86 15.42
C ASN A 19 25.92 23.14 16.19
N GLU A 20 26.53 22.11 15.62
CA GLU A 20 27.61 21.35 16.24
C GLU A 20 29.01 21.84 15.78
N ARG A 21 29.06 22.82 14.88
CA ARG A 21 30.30 23.33 14.30
C ARG A 21 30.95 24.38 15.20
N LYS A 22 32.20 24.15 15.58
CA LYS A 22 32.98 25.11 16.38
C LYS A 22 33.34 26.40 15.61
N LYS A 23 33.50 26.30 14.29
CA LYS A 23 33.70 27.44 13.41
C LYS A 23 32.67 27.39 12.29
N GLN A 24 32.12 28.53 11.94
CA GLN A 24 31.14 28.67 10.86
C GLN A 24 31.73 28.15 9.55
N GLY A 25 30.99 27.29 8.84
CA GLY A 25 31.39 26.71 7.57
C GLY A 25 32.38 25.53 7.65
N HIS A 26 32.96 25.21 8.81
CA HIS A 26 33.87 24.07 8.98
C HIS A 26 33.14 22.77 9.25
N TYR A 27 33.33 21.80 8.36
CA TYR A 27 32.82 20.43 8.48
C TYR A 27 33.75 19.46 7.73
N ASP A 28 33.60 18.17 8.01
CA ASP A 28 34.30 17.09 7.32
C ASP A 28 33.29 16.11 6.73
N VAL A 29 33.63 15.49 5.60
CA VAL A 29 32.85 14.45 4.92
C VAL A 29 33.52 13.11 5.18
N LYS A 30 32.96 12.32 6.10
CA LYS A 30 33.51 11.03 6.54
C LYS A 30 32.97 9.82 5.80
N LEU A 31 31.84 9.96 5.12
CA LEU A 31 31.16 8.89 4.40
C LEU A 31 30.62 9.42 3.09
N LEU A 32 30.54 8.57 2.05
CA LEU A 32 29.79 8.89 0.85
C LEU A 32 28.30 8.97 1.19
N GLY A 33 27.76 10.19 1.21
CA GLY A 33 26.36 10.46 1.51
C GLY A 33 25.65 11.15 0.35
N LEU A 34 24.32 11.25 0.49
CA LEU A 34 23.44 11.85 -0.50
C LEU A 34 22.66 13.01 0.12
N ASN A 35 22.07 13.87 -0.73
CA ASN A 35 21.15 14.89 -0.24
C ASN A 35 19.72 14.31 -0.11
N TYR A 36 19.46 13.75 1.06
CA TYR A 36 18.12 13.26 1.45
C TYR A 36 17.54 14.10 2.60
N ARG A 37 17.82 15.38 2.58
CA ARG A 37 17.22 16.33 3.51
C ARG A 37 15.75 16.55 3.16
N LEU A 38 14.88 16.51 4.16
CA LEU A 38 13.50 16.92 4.01
C LEU A 38 13.47 18.45 3.82
N THR A 39 12.83 18.91 2.76
CA THR A 39 12.63 20.35 2.54
C THR A 39 11.52 20.88 3.44
N ASP A 40 11.51 22.19 3.74
CA ASP A 40 10.46 22.82 4.55
C ASP A 40 9.08 22.66 3.92
N PHE A 41 9.01 22.68 2.59
CA PHE A 41 7.77 22.40 1.85
C PHE A 41 7.27 20.98 2.10
N GLN A 42 8.13 19.97 1.97
CA GLN A 42 7.79 18.57 2.26
C GLN A 42 7.41 18.37 3.72
N ALA A 43 8.14 19.02 4.64
CA ALA A 43 7.87 18.96 6.07
C ALA A 43 6.50 19.59 6.41
N SER A 44 6.17 20.72 5.81
CA SER A 44 4.87 21.40 5.96
C SER A 44 3.71 20.50 5.49
N LEU A 45 3.84 19.87 4.30
CA LEU A 45 2.85 18.90 3.82
C LEU A 45 2.72 17.71 4.76
N GLY A 46 3.84 17.14 5.20
CA GLY A 46 3.88 16.01 6.13
C GLY A 46 3.20 16.32 7.46
N LEU A 47 3.48 17.49 8.02
CA LEU A 47 2.86 17.95 9.27
C LEU A 47 1.33 18.04 9.16
N ASN A 48 0.82 18.56 8.06
CA ASN A 48 -0.62 18.61 7.79
C ASN A 48 -1.25 17.22 7.64
N GLN A 49 -0.54 16.27 7.03
CA GLN A 49 -1.01 14.88 6.93
C GLN A 49 -1.05 14.19 8.31
N ILE A 50 -0.03 14.41 9.14
CA ILE A 50 0.03 13.84 10.50
C ILE A 50 -1.13 14.35 11.36
N LYS A 51 -1.42 15.64 11.33
CA LYS A 51 -2.57 16.23 12.05
C LYS A 51 -3.90 15.55 11.71
N ARG A 52 -4.09 15.13 10.45
CA ARG A 52 -5.31 14.47 9.98
C ARG A 52 -5.27 12.95 10.09
N TYR A 53 -4.11 12.35 10.40
CA TYR A 53 -3.90 10.91 10.29
C TYR A 53 -4.88 10.09 11.13
N LYS A 54 -5.08 10.42 12.40
CA LYS A 54 -5.99 9.71 13.31
C LYS A 54 -7.43 9.66 12.76
N LEU A 55 -7.93 10.79 12.28
CA LEU A 55 -9.27 10.89 11.68
C LEU A 55 -9.37 10.07 10.39
N ASN A 56 -8.38 10.18 9.52
CA ASN A 56 -8.33 9.44 8.26
C ASN A 56 -8.25 7.92 8.49
N LEU A 57 -7.48 7.49 9.49
CA LEU A 57 -7.38 6.10 9.88
C LEU A 57 -8.74 5.56 10.38
N LYS A 58 -9.43 6.31 11.26
CA LYS A 58 -10.78 5.97 11.73
C LYS A 58 -11.76 5.79 10.56
N LYS A 59 -11.76 6.73 9.60
CA LYS A 59 -12.62 6.65 8.40
C LYS A 59 -12.33 5.41 7.55
N ARG A 60 -11.05 5.09 7.29
CA ARG A 60 -10.68 3.86 6.54
C ARG A 60 -11.12 2.58 7.26
N LYS A 61 -10.98 2.52 8.59
CA LYS A 61 -11.46 1.39 9.39
C LYS A 61 -12.98 1.21 9.27
N LEU A 62 -13.75 2.30 9.29
CA LEU A 62 -15.21 2.25 9.11
C LEU A 62 -15.62 1.75 7.72
N ILE A 63 -14.89 2.20 6.67
CA ILE A 63 -15.08 1.71 5.30
C ILE A 63 -14.79 0.21 5.23
N ALA A 64 -13.68 -0.25 5.83
CA ALA A 64 -13.34 -1.67 5.87
C ALA A 64 -14.41 -2.50 6.60
N LYS A 65 -14.92 -2.03 7.74
CA LYS A 65 -16.06 -2.66 8.44
C LYS A 65 -17.30 -2.75 7.55
N ARG A 66 -17.59 -1.70 6.75
CA ARG A 66 -18.73 -1.70 5.81
C ARG A 66 -18.54 -2.72 4.69
N TYR A 67 -17.33 -2.84 4.11
CA TYR A 67 -17.02 -3.90 3.15
C TYR A 67 -17.20 -5.29 3.75
N ILE A 68 -16.69 -5.54 4.94
CA ILE A 68 -16.83 -6.83 5.62
C ILE A 68 -18.30 -7.16 5.82
N LYS A 69 -19.09 -6.24 6.38
CA LYS A 69 -20.55 -6.43 6.58
C LYS A 69 -21.26 -6.83 5.29
N ASN A 70 -20.90 -6.21 4.16
CA ASN A 70 -21.56 -6.42 2.89
C ASN A 70 -21.08 -7.66 2.12
N LEU A 71 -19.85 -8.12 2.36
CA LEU A 71 -19.18 -9.13 1.52
C LEU A 71 -18.91 -10.46 2.22
N SER A 72 -19.02 -10.55 3.56
CA SER A 72 -18.65 -11.74 4.34
C SER A 72 -19.39 -13.02 3.90
N ASN A 73 -20.62 -12.91 3.42
CA ASN A 73 -21.45 -14.05 3.07
C ASN A 73 -21.45 -14.42 1.58
N ILE A 74 -20.48 -13.90 0.81
CA ILE A 74 -20.41 -14.19 -0.63
C ILE A 74 -19.59 -15.47 -0.86
N LYS A 75 -20.25 -16.49 -1.42
CA LYS A 75 -19.60 -17.74 -1.84
C LYS A 75 -18.50 -17.46 -2.86
N ASN A 76 -17.37 -18.16 -2.76
CA ASN A 76 -16.20 -18.01 -3.66
C ASN A 76 -15.45 -16.66 -3.58
N LEU A 77 -15.77 -15.84 -2.57
CA LEU A 77 -15.05 -14.60 -2.28
C LEU A 77 -14.38 -14.71 -0.90
N LYS A 78 -13.06 -14.61 -0.85
CA LYS A 78 -12.33 -14.45 0.41
C LYS A 78 -12.07 -12.96 0.63
N ILE A 79 -12.35 -12.46 1.82
CA ILE A 79 -12.14 -11.07 2.20
C ILE A 79 -11.06 -10.94 3.27
N THR A 80 -10.41 -9.78 3.34
CA THR A 80 -9.51 -9.46 4.44
C THR A 80 -10.32 -9.27 5.72
N PRO A 81 -10.02 -10.01 6.81
CA PRO A 81 -10.72 -9.84 8.08
C PRO A 81 -10.41 -8.48 8.71
N PHE A 82 -11.27 -8.06 9.63
CA PHE A 82 -11.02 -6.83 10.37
C PHE A 82 -9.88 -6.98 11.38
N SER A 83 -9.04 -5.94 11.47
CA SER A 83 -8.02 -5.81 12.51
C SER A 83 -7.88 -4.34 12.92
N GLU A 84 -7.86 -4.08 14.21
CA GLU A 84 -7.61 -2.72 14.74
C GLU A 84 -6.19 -2.23 14.42
N ASN A 85 -5.22 -3.14 14.25
CA ASN A 85 -3.83 -2.81 13.94
C ASN A 85 -3.58 -2.57 12.44
N ASN A 86 -4.59 -2.71 11.58
CA ASN A 86 -4.46 -2.47 10.15
C ASN A 86 -4.75 -1.00 9.83
N SER A 87 -3.88 -0.39 9.03
CA SER A 87 -4.06 1.00 8.56
C SER A 87 -5.08 1.14 7.42
N TYR A 88 -5.45 0.02 6.79
CA TYR A 88 -6.33 -0.01 5.62
C TYR A 88 -5.94 1.00 4.54
N PHE A 89 -4.64 1.11 4.23
CA PHE A 89 -4.23 1.90 3.09
C PHE A 89 -4.66 1.24 1.77
N ILE A 90 -4.84 -0.09 1.78
CA ILE A 90 -5.54 -0.90 0.79
C ILE A 90 -6.53 -1.83 1.49
N TYR A 91 -7.64 -2.19 0.83
CA TYR A 91 -8.56 -3.22 1.28
C TYR A 91 -8.68 -4.30 0.21
N GLN A 92 -8.28 -5.53 0.53
CA GLN A 92 -8.15 -6.60 -0.43
C GLN A 92 -9.24 -7.66 -0.27
N ILE A 93 -9.70 -8.14 -1.41
CA ILE A 93 -10.54 -9.34 -1.56
C ILE A 93 -9.85 -10.30 -2.52
N PHE A 94 -10.23 -11.57 -2.47
CA PHE A 94 -9.62 -12.61 -3.28
C PHE A 94 -10.70 -13.43 -3.98
N SER A 95 -10.58 -13.57 -5.30
CA SER A 95 -11.47 -14.36 -6.15
C SER A 95 -10.71 -15.11 -7.23
N LYS A 96 -11.14 -16.33 -7.55
CA LYS A 96 -10.63 -17.05 -8.72
C LYS A 96 -10.96 -16.32 -10.03
N SER A 97 -12.05 -15.56 -10.06
CA SER A 97 -12.52 -14.78 -11.20
C SER A 97 -11.98 -13.35 -11.24
N ARG A 98 -10.81 -13.10 -10.61
CA ARG A 98 -10.20 -11.77 -10.49
C ARG A 98 -10.25 -10.97 -11.79
N ASP A 99 -9.73 -11.52 -12.88
CA ASP A 99 -9.54 -10.78 -14.13
C ASP A 99 -10.88 -10.38 -14.78
N LYS A 100 -11.91 -11.23 -14.65
CA LYS A 100 -13.27 -10.92 -15.08
C LYS A 100 -13.87 -9.78 -14.24
N ILE A 101 -13.67 -9.81 -12.91
CA ILE A 101 -14.12 -8.74 -12.02
C ILE A 101 -13.43 -7.41 -12.37
N LEU A 102 -12.12 -7.42 -12.58
CA LEU A 102 -11.35 -6.23 -12.98
C LEU A 102 -11.89 -5.63 -14.29
N LYS A 103 -12.11 -6.48 -15.33
CA LYS A 103 -12.64 -6.04 -16.60
C LYS A 103 -14.04 -5.42 -16.46
N LYS A 104 -14.93 -6.07 -15.70
CA LYS A 104 -16.29 -5.56 -15.49
C LYS A 104 -16.32 -4.27 -14.68
N PHE A 105 -15.50 -4.16 -13.63
CA PHE A 105 -15.37 -2.92 -12.85
C PHE A 105 -14.84 -1.76 -13.70
N LYS A 106 -13.85 -2.02 -14.55
CA LYS A 106 -13.34 -1.02 -15.50
C LYS A 106 -14.45 -0.48 -16.41
N ASN A 107 -15.31 -1.37 -16.93
CA ASN A 107 -16.40 -0.98 -17.87
C ASN A 107 -17.49 -0.11 -17.21
N ILE A 108 -17.60 -0.14 -15.88
CA ILE A 108 -18.57 0.68 -15.11
C ILE A 108 -17.87 1.76 -14.28
N ASN A 109 -16.63 2.11 -14.64
CA ASN A 109 -15.82 3.16 -14.01
C ASN A 109 -15.62 3.00 -12.50
N ILE A 110 -15.57 1.76 -11.99
CA ILE A 110 -15.13 1.49 -10.61
C ILE A 110 -13.62 1.26 -10.63
N GLY A 111 -12.86 2.19 -10.04
CA GLY A 111 -11.41 2.10 -9.92
C GLY A 111 -10.99 1.02 -8.93
N VAL A 112 -10.41 -0.07 -9.42
CA VAL A 112 -9.82 -1.14 -8.62
C VAL A 112 -8.36 -1.36 -9.04
N SER A 113 -7.57 -1.97 -8.17
CA SER A 113 -6.16 -2.25 -8.42
C SER A 113 -5.78 -3.65 -7.97
N VAL A 114 -4.55 -4.07 -8.27
CA VAL A 114 -3.99 -5.35 -7.85
C VAL A 114 -2.66 -5.10 -7.16
N HIS A 115 -2.54 -5.47 -5.89
CA HIS A 115 -1.32 -5.32 -5.10
C HIS A 115 -0.81 -6.68 -4.60
N TYR A 116 0.04 -7.40 -5.38
CA TYR A 116 0.58 -7.03 -6.69
C TYR A 116 0.32 -8.18 -7.67
N SER A 117 0.18 -7.87 -8.97
CA SER A 117 -0.20 -8.84 -10.00
C SER A 117 0.90 -9.85 -10.31
N THR A 118 2.16 -9.42 -10.25
CA THR A 118 3.33 -10.27 -10.54
C THR A 118 4.21 -10.35 -9.31
N PRO A 119 4.37 -11.53 -8.72
CA PRO A 119 5.25 -11.71 -7.57
C PRO A 119 6.73 -11.64 -7.98
N LEU A 120 7.60 -11.21 -7.05
CA LEU A 120 9.01 -10.91 -7.31
C LEU A 120 9.78 -12.07 -7.98
N HIS A 121 9.52 -13.31 -7.55
CA HIS A 121 10.21 -14.49 -8.12
C HIS A 121 9.88 -14.77 -9.59
N ARG A 122 8.82 -14.15 -10.14
CA ARG A 122 8.45 -14.22 -11.56
C ARG A 122 8.93 -13.02 -12.37
N MET A 123 9.34 -11.92 -11.72
CA MET A 123 9.87 -10.75 -12.41
C MET A 123 11.24 -11.05 -12.99
N THR A 124 11.48 -10.67 -14.25
CA THR A 124 12.66 -11.05 -15.03
C THR A 124 13.98 -10.75 -14.31
N TYR A 125 14.12 -9.56 -13.75
CA TYR A 125 15.34 -9.17 -13.02
C TYR A 125 15.63 -10.09 -11.84
N TYR A 126 14.67 -10.28 -10.94
CA TYR A 126 14.86 -11.09 -9.72
C TYR A 126 15.02 -12.57 -10.05
N LYS A 127 14.22 -13.07 -10.99
CA LYS A 127 14.32 -14.47 -11.45
C LYS A 127 15.74 -14.79 -11.98
N LYS A 128 16.30 -13.91 -12.82
CA LYS A 128 17.66 -14.09 -13.37
C LYS A 128 18.74 -13.92 -12.28
N LYS A 129 18.67 -12.83 -11.49
CA LYS A 129 19.67 -12.51 -10.47
C LYS A 129 19.79 -13.59 -9.39
N TYR A 130 18.69 -14.13 -8.91
CA TYR A 130 18.66 -15.06 -7.78
C TYR A 130 18.39 -16.52 -8.21
N LYS A 131 18.27 -16.81 -9.50
CA LYS A 131 17.98 -18.16 -10.05
C LYS A 131 16.79 -18.83 -9.34
N LEU A 132 15.73 -18.07 -9.09
CA LEU A 132 14.59 -18.49 -8.29
C LEU A 132 13.78 -19.58 -8.99
N ASN A 133 13.46 -20.66 -8.25
CA ASN A 133 12.54 -21.70 -8.72
C ASN A 133 11.10 -21.30 -8.31
N PRO A 134 10.18 -21.05 -9.28
CA PRO A 134 8.81 -20.65 -8.97
C PRO A 134 8.04 -21.64 -8.09
N LYS A 135 8.36 -22.95 -8.16
CA LYS A 135 7.69 -23.97 -7.34
C LYS A 135 7.83 -23.75 -5.83
N ASN A 136 8.85 -23.00 -5.40
CA ASN A 136 9.09 -22.69 -3.98
C ASN A 136 8.19 -21.56 -3.47
N PHE A 137 7.39 -20.91 -4.33
CA PHE A 137 6.64 -19.69 -4.01
C PHE A 137 5.15 -19.79 -4.35
N LEU A 138 4.56 -20.98 -4.20
CA LEU A 138 3.15 -21.25 -4.57
C LEU A 138 2.15 -20.33 -3.84
N ASN A 139 2.41 -20.00 -2.57
CA ASN A 139 1.54 -19.07 -1.82
C ASN A 139 1.54 -17.66 -2.42
N SER A 140 2.69 -17.17 -2.87
CA SER A 140 2.83 -15.87 -3.52
C SER A 140 2.13 -15.86 -4.88
N ASP A 141 2.24 -16.92 -5.67
CA ASP A 141 1.52 -17.07 -6.93
C ASP A 141 0.01 -17.11 -6.73
N ASN A 142 -0.45 -17.91 -5.76
CA ASN A 142 -1.86 -18.01 -5.42
C ASN A 142 -2.45 -16.69 -4.93
N TYR A 143 -1.68 -15.95 -4.13
CA TYR A 143 -2.07 -14.63 -3.67
C TYR A 143 -2.18 -13.64 -4.86
N SER A 144 -1.14 -13.52 -5.65
CA SER A 144 -1.07 -12.55 -6.75
C SER A 144 -2.09 -12.80 -7.86
N SER A 145 -2.47 -14.08 -8.09
CA SER A 145 -3.47 -14.45 -9.10
C SER A 145 -4.91 -14.12 -8.71
N LYS A 146 -5.20 -13.88 -7.43
CA LYS A 146 -6.57 -13.77 -6.91
C LYS A 146 -6.91 -12.41 -6.28
N ASN A 147 -5.90 -11.61 -5.89
CA ASN A 147 -6.15 -10.39 -5.13
C ASN A 147 -6.73 -9.27 -5.99
N ILE A 148 -7.65 -8.52 -5.39
CA ILE A 148 -8.25 -7.29 -5.91
C ILE A 148 -8.27 -6.30 -4.76
N SER A 149 -7.77 -5.09 -4.98
CA SER A 149 -7.84 -4.00 -4.01
C SER A 149 -9.02 -3.10 -4.35
N LEU A 150 -10.00 -3.07 -3.46
CA LEU A 150 -11.16 -2.20 -3.57
C LEU A 150 -10.82 -0.78 -3.13
N PRO A 151 -11.56 0.24 -3.61
CA PRO A 151 -11.38 1.62 -3.18
C PRO A 151 -11.48 1.77 -1.67
N VAL A 152 -10.48 2.40 -1.04
CA VAL A 152 -10.49 2.73 0.40
C VAL A 152 -9.75 4.03 0.63
N TYR A 153 -10.49 5.12 0.82
CA TYR A 153 -9.95 6.44 1.11
C TYR A 153 -10.93 7.23 2.00
N PRO A 154 -10.45 8.22 2.78
CA PRO A 154 -11.24 8.87 3.82
C PRO A 154 -12.52 9.60 3.35
N LYS A 155 -12.62 9.93 2.06
CA LYS A 155 -13.80 10.60 1.47
C LYS A 155 -14.81 9.64 0.83
N LEU A 156 -14.50 8.33 0.75
CA LEU A 156 -15.41 7.34 0.19
C LEU A 156 -16.66 7.20 1.08
N SER A 157 -17.83 7.45 0.53
CA SER A 157 -19.09 7.37 1.25
C SER A 157 -19.60 5.93 1.41
N TYR A 158 -20.45 5.68 2.38
CA TYR A 158 -21.07 4.37 2.54
C TYR A 158 -21.98 3.99 1.37
N LYS A 159 -22.61 4.96 0.71
CA LYS A 159 -23.42 4.72 -0.50
C LYS A 159 -22.54 4.18 -1.64
N GLU A 160 -21.36 4.75 -1.83
CA GLU A 160 -20.40 4.27 -2.83
C GLU A 160 -19.85 2.87 -2.48
N VAL A 161 -19.54 2.62 -1.21
CA VAL A 161 -19.14 1.28 -0.75
C VAL A 161 -20.24 0.25 -1.04
N ASP A 162 -21.50 0.57 -0.72
CA ASP A 162 -22.64 -0.32 -0.97
C ASP A 162 -22.85 -0.54 -2.47
N TYR A 163 -22.71 0.49 -3.29
CA TYR A 163 -22.76 0.38 -4.75
C TYR A 163 -21.69 -0.57 -5.28
N ILE A 164 -20.43 -0.41 -4.85
CA ILE A 164 -19.31 -1.29 -5.23
C ILE A 164 -19.62 -2.73 -4.83
N CYS A 165 -20.08 -2.95 -3.60
CA CYS A 165 -20.44 -4.29 -3.11
C CYS A 165 -21.58 -4.93 -3.92
N ASN A 166 -22.62 -4.16 -4.26
CA ASN A 166 -23.74 -4.66 -5.04
C ASN A 166 -23.32 -5.04 -6.46
N LYS A 167 -22.49 -4.22 -7.10
CA LYS A 167 -21.92 -4.55 -8.42
C LYS A 167 -21.04 -5.79 -8.37
N LEU A 168 -20.21 -5.94 -7.34
CA LEU A 168 -19.40 -7.14 -7.14
C LEU A 168 -20.27 -8.40 -6.99
N LYS A 169 -21.34 -8.32 -6.17
CA LYS A 169 -22.32 -9.43 -5.99
C LYS A 169 -22.95 -9.84 -7.33
N GLN A 170 -23.37 -8.87 -8.13
CA GLN A 170 -23.97 -9.13 -9.45
C GLN A 170 -22.96 -9.84 -10.38
N ILE A 171 -21.69 -9.38 -10.38
CA ILE A 171 -20.65 -9.99 -11.22
C ILE A 171 -20.40 -11.44 -10.83
N ILE A 172 -20.31 -11.73 -9.50
CA ILE A 172 -20.04 -13.09 -9.00
C ILE A 172 -21.24 -14.00 -9.20
N LYS A 173 -22.48 -13.51 -9.02
CA LYS A 173 -23.70 -14.30 -9.20
C LYS A 173 -23.87 -14.80 -10.64
N ASN A 174 -23.47 -13.99 -11.63
CA ASN A 174 -23.52 -14.31 -13.05
C ASN A 174 -22.37 -15.24 -13.51
N GLU A 175 -21.69 -15.90 -12.56
CA GLU A 175 -20.61 -16.88 -12.81
C GLU A 175 -21.06 -18.34 -12.61
N LYS A 176 -22.37 -18.55 -12.44
CA LYS A 176 -22.96 -19.89 -12.41
C LYS A 176 -23.22 -20.42 -13.79
#